data_510e996e7fa7849e9513a7254b32fd24
#
_entry.id   510e996e7fa7849e9513a7254b32fd24
#
_cell.length_a   1.000
_cell.length_b   1.000
_cell.length_c   1.000
_cell.angle_alpha   90.00
_cell.angle_beta   90.00
_cell.angle_gamma   90.00
#
_symmetry.space_group_name_H-M   'P 1'
#
loop_
_entity.id
_entity.type
_entity.pdbx_description
1 polymer ?
#
loop_
_entity_poly.entity_id
_entity_poly.type
_entity_poly.pdbx_seq_one_letter_code
_entity_poly.pdbx_strand_id
1 'polypeptide(L)'
;LHNINRMNVMNIKTKLILGIGMLAGMIILLVTLSVVNLQTLTATEPDSPAAMPALERALLWISITGGICILTGLILLYWLPRSISKPIKELKEGILEIANHNYEKRLDMSDNEEFREVADSFNRMAERLTEYRASTLSDILSAKKFIEAIVNSINDPIIGLNTEREVLFINDEALSILNMKRENVIRKSAEELSLKNDLLRRLIRELVTPSDQKEALKIYADNKESYFKVSYVPIINTEAEKGEPHKLGDVILLKNITEFKELDSAKTTFISTISHELKTPIAAIMMSLQLLEDKRVGALNDEQEQLSKSIKENSERLLSITGELLNMTQVEAAKYNARPGDRKILDSK
;
A
#
# COMPACT_ATOMS: atom_id res chain seq x y z
N LEU A 1 61.32 6.59 -22.33
CA LEU A 1 59.92 7.01 -22.29
C LEU A 1 58.97 6.04 -23.01
N HIS A 2 59.42 5.38 -24.12
CA HIS A 2 58.56 4.47 -24.90
C HIS A 2 58.29 3.11 -24.24
N ASN A 3 59.15 2.64 -23.32
CA ASN A 3 58.98 1.37 -22.59
C ASN A 3 58.07 1.49 -21.35
N ILE A 4 57.91 2.68 -20.78
CA ILE A 4 57.04 2.90 -19.62
C ILE A 4 55.55 2.84 -20.04
N ASN A 5 55.22 3.27 -21.25
CA ASN A 5 53.86 3.24 -21.76
C ASN A 5 53.37 1.82 -22.13
N ARG A 6 54.28 0.90 -22.47
CA ARG A 6 53.91 -0.52 -22.72
C ARG A 6 53.63 -1.32 -21.45
N MET A 7 54.18 -0.92 -20.31
CA MET A 7 53.87 -1.59 -19.01
C MET A 7 52.47 -1.25 -18.49
N ASN A 8 51.89 -0.14 -18.89
CA ASN A 8 50.53 0.22 -18.48
C ASN A 8 49.42 -0.63 -19.14
N VAL A 9 49.71 -1.26 -20.27
CA VAL A 9 48.77 -2.09 -21.07
C VAL A 9 48.83 -3.58 -20.68
N MET A 10 49.73 -3.99 -19.81
CA MET A 10 49.87 -5.41 -19.41
C MET A 10 48.89 -5.76 -18.30
N ASN A 11 48.23 -6.91 -18.46
CA ASN A 11 47.31 -7.54 -17.48
C ASN A 11 48.01 -7.69 -16.11
N ILE A 12 47.27 -7.45 -14.99
CA ILE A 12 47.78 -7.57 -13.60
C ILE A 12 48.44 -8.94 -13.38
N LYS A 13 47.82 -10.01 -13.91
CA LYS A 13 48.38 -11.36 -13.87
C LYS A 13 49.75 -11.45 -14.51
N THR A 14 49.91 -10.86 -15.71
CA THR A 14 51.19 -10.83 -16.45
C THR A 14 52.21 -9.99 -15.73
N LYS A 15 51.82 -8.82 -15.18
CA LYS A 15 52.70 -7.93 -14.40
C LYS A 15 53.19 -8.64 -13.12
N LEU A 16 52.30 -9.37 -12.45
CA LEU A 16 52.59 -10.11 -11.22
C LEU A 16 53.53 -11.29 -11.51
N ILE A 17 53.26 -12.08 -12.57
CA ILE A 17 54.08 -13.22 -12.98
C ILE A 17 55.47 -12.71 -13.39
N LEU A 18 55.55 -11.60 -14.14
CA LEU A 18 56.79 -11.03 -14.59
C LEU A 18 57.58 -10.45 -13.40
N GLY A 19 56.94 -9.76 -12.44
CA GLY A 19 57.60 -9.23 -11.26
C GLY A 19 58.13 -10.34 -10.34
N ILE A 20 57.30 -11.33 -10.04
CA ILE A 20 57.70 -12.48 -9.17
C ILE A 20 58.73 -13.32 -9.90
N GLY A 21 58.55 -13.57 -11.22
CA GLY A 21 59.54 -14.33 -12.03
C GLY A 21 60.88 -13.63 -12.13
N MET A 22 60.91 -12.31 -12.28
CA MET A 22 62.12 -11.50 -12.31
C MET A 22 62.84 -11.58 -10.93
N LEU A 23 62.11 -11.45 -9.83
CA LEU A 23 62.64 -11.54 -8.46
C LEU A 23 63.19 -12.94 -8.18
N ALA A 24 62.48 -14.00 -8.56
CA ALA A 24 62.94 -15.37 -8.44
C ALA A 24 64.18 -15.64 -9.30
N GLY A 25 64.19 -15.18 -10.54
CA GLY A 25 65.38 -15.29 -11.43
C GLY A 25 66.60 -14.58 -10.89
N MET A 26 66.42 -13.39 -10.29
CA MET A 26 67.53 -12.67 -9.63
C MET A 26 68.02 -13.37 -8.36
N ILE A 27 67.16 -13.96 -7.58
CA ILE A 27 67.56 -14.76 -6.38
C ILE A 27 68.37 -15.97 -6.85
N ILE A 28 67.89 -16.68 -7.89
CA ILE A 28 68.61 -17.83 -8.45
C ILE A 28 69.99 -17.41 -8.97
N LEU A 29 70.05 -16.28 -9.69
CA LEU A 29 71.28 -15.72 -10.20
C LEU A 29 72.27 -15.37 -9.07
N LEU A 30 71.77 -14.77 -7.98
CA LEU A 30 72.56 -14.38 -6.84
C LEU A 30 73.12 -15.65 -6.12
N VAL A 31 72.30 -16.69 -5.95
CA VAL A 31 72.70 -17.95 -5.36
C VAL A 31 73.75 -18.67 -6.22
N THR A 32 73.51 -18.76 -7.56
CA THR A 32 74.49 -19.41 -8.48
C THR A 32 75.80 -18.64 -8.54
N LEU A 33 75.77 -17.30 -8.59
CA LEU A 33 76.97 -16.47 -8.57
C LEU A 33 77.73 -16.64 -7.24
N SER A 34 77.03 -16.71 -6.12
CA SER A 34 77.60 -16.95 -4.80
C SER A 34 78.28 -18.30 -4.71
N VAL A 35 77.64 -19.39 -5.22
CA VAL A 35 78.20 -20.75 -5.25
C VAL A 35 79.43 -20.82 -6.15
N VAL A 36 79.36 -20.26 -7.36
CA VAL A 36 80.51 -20.22 -8.28
C VAL A 36 81.69 -19.45 -7.68
N ASN A 37 81.43 -18.28 -7.08
CA ASN A 37 82.49 -17.50 -6.42
C ASN A 37 83.10 -18.25 -5.22
N LEU A 38 82.29 -19.00 -4.45
CA LEU A 38 82.77 -19.82 -3.36
C LEU A 38 83.68 -20.96 -3.86
N GLN A 39 83.29 -21.60 -4.98
CA GLN A 39 84.11 -22.66 -5.60
C GLN A 39 85.43 -22.11 -6.15
N THR A 40 85.45 -20.94 -6.78
CA THR A 40 86.64 -20.31 -7.28
C THR A 40 87.57 -19.91 -6.14
N LEU A 41 87.03 -19.44 -5.00
CA LEU A 41 87.80 -19.09 -3.80
C LEU A 41 88.43 -20.34 -3.13
N THR A 42 87.70 -21.44 -3.09
CA THR A 42 88.21 -22.72 -2.51
C THR A 42 89.20 -23.43 -3.40
N ALA A 43 89.19 -23.15 -4.71
CA ALA A 43 90.10 -23.69 -5.68
C ALA A 43 91.45 -22.88 -5.83
N THR A 44 91.50 -21.69 -5.23
CA THR A 44 92.67 -20.82 -5.30
C THR A 44 93.48 -21.00 -4.03
N GLU A 45 94.80 -21.35 -4.15
CA GLU A 45 95.73 -21.46 -3.01
C GLU A 45 95.74 -20.16 -2.20
N PRO A 46 95.62 -20.20 -0.87
CA PRO A 46 95.45 -19.01 -0.01
C PRO A 46 96.64 -18.01 -0.11
N ASP A 47 97.76 -18.44 -0.46
CA ASP A 47 98.98 -17.61 -0.58
C ASP A 47 99.29 -17.14 -2.02
N SER A 48 98.35 -17.35 -2.96
CA SER A 48 98.53 -16.89 -4.37
C SER A 48 98.24 -15.38 -4.49
N PRO A 49 99.09 -14.64 -5.24
CA PRO A 49 98.89 -13.17 -5.50
C PRO A 49 97.56 -12.87 -6.23
N ALA A 50 96.89 -13.88 -6.75
CA ALA A 50 95.58 -13.75 -7.43
C ALA A 50 94.37 -13.90 -6.52
N ALA A 51 94.54 -14.34 -5.27
CA ALA A 51 93.44 -14.61 -4.35
C ALA A 51 92.70 -13.33 -3.89
N MET A 52 93.39 -12.26 -3.54
CA MET A 52 92.83 -10.96 -3.14
C MET A 52 91.94 -10.27 -4.20
N PRO A 53 92.44 -10.12 -5.47
CA PRO A 53 91.60 -9.51 -6.49
C PRO A 53 90.40 -10.37 -6.96
N ALA A 54 90.39 -11.68 -6.71
CA ALA A 54 89.27 -12.58 -6.94
C ALA A 54 88.21 -12.38 -5.90
N LEU A 55 88.62 -12.26 -4.62
CA LEU A 55 87.67 -12.00 -3.50
C LEU A 55 86.96 -10.63 -3.64
N GLU A 56 87.69 -9.59 -3.95
CA GLU A 56 87.15 -8.23 -4.18
C GLU A 56 86.11 -8.23 -5.32
N ARG A 57 86.39 -8.87 -6.45
CA ARG A 57 85.42 -9.01 -7.54
C ARG A 57 84.19 -9.79 -7.19
N ALA A 58 84.36 -10.89 -6.46
CA ALA A 58 83.22 -11.70 -5.96
C ALA A 58 82.28 -10.88 -5.05
N LEU A 59 82.91 -10.13 -4.10
CA LEU A 59 82.12 -9.27 -3.18
C LEU A 59 81.44 -8.12 -3.95
N LEU A 60 82.07 -7.52 -4.97
CA LEU A 60 81.47 -6.51 -5.81
C LEU A 60 80.21 -7.03 -6.55
N TRP A 61 80.28 -8.18 -7.18
CA TRP A 61 79.19 -8.77 -7.93
C TRP A 61 78.06 -9.19 -7.03
N ILE A 62 78.30 -9.75 -5.86
CA ILE A 62 77.29 -10.12 -4.85
C ILE A 62 76.61 -8.83 -4.33
N SER A 63 77.38 -7.80 -4.05
CA SER A 63 76.79 -6.51 -3.57
C SER A 63 75.93 -5.84 -4.61
N ILE A 64 76.32 -5.83 -5.89
CA ILE A 64 75.53 -5.27 -6.98
C ILE A 64 74.26 -6.05 -7.21
N THR A 65 74.32 -7.36 -7.32
CA THR A 65 73.14 -8.23 -7.52
C THR A 65 72.21 -8.20 -6.33
N GLY A 66 72.71 -8.18 -5.09
CA GLY A 66 71.96 -8.01 -3.87
C GLY A 66 71.23 -6.65 -3.81
N GLY A 67 71.96 -5.58 -4.17
CA GLY A 67 71.38 -4.24 -4.25
C GLY A 67 70.19 -4.13 -5.26
N ILE A 68 70.37 -4.76 -6.44
CA ILE A 68 69.30 -4.81 -7.44
C ILE A 68 68.09 -5.65 -6.95
N CYS A 69 68.33 -6.77 -6.26
CA CYS A 69 67.26 -7.57 -5.65
C CYS A 69 66.46 -6.78 -4.60
N ILE A 70 67.15 -6.04 -3.75
CA ILE A 70 66.53 -5.18 -2.75
C ILE A 70 65.68 -4.08 -3.44
N LEU A 71 66.25 -3.40 -4.46
CA LEU A 71 65.55 -2.36 -5.18
C LEU A 71 64.28 -2.87 -5.89
N THR A 72 64.36 -4.01 -6.56
CA THR A 72 63.20 -4.64 -7.20
C THR A 72 62.16 -5.10 -6.17
N GLY A 73 62.56 -5.62 -5.02
CA GLY A 73 61.67 -5.96 -3.90
C GLY A 73 60.92 -4.72 -3.38
N LEU A 74 61.60 -3.59 -3.19
CA LEU A 74 61.00 -2.35 -2.75
C LEU A 74 59.99 -1.79 -3.78
N ILE A 75 60.32 -1.89 -5.07
CA ILE A 75 59.42 -1.46 -6.15
C ILE A 75 58.12 -2.34 -6.11
N LEU A 76 58.23 -3.64 -5.98
CA LEU A 76 57.08 -4.54 -5.90
C LEU A 76 56.26 -4.29 -4.65
N LEU A 77 56.87 -4.07 -3.49
CA LEU A 77 56.20 -3.78 -2.21
C LEU A 77 55.40 -2.47 -2.29
N TYR A 78 55.88 -1.47 -3.06
CA TYR A 78 55.17 -0.20 -3.24
C TYR A 78 54.04 -0.32 -4.27
N TRP A 79 54.27 -1.04 -5.34
CA TRP A 79 53.34 -1.09 -6.50
C TRP A 79 52.20 -2.06 -6.31
N LEU A 80 52.42 -3.24 -5.68
CA LEU A 80 51.40 -4.29 -5.50
C LEU A 80 50.19 -3.84 -4.70
N PRO A 81 50.34 -3.15 -3.53
CA PRO A 81 49.19 -2.65 -2.79
C PRO A 81 48.35 -1.63 -3.56
N ARG A 82 48.97 -0.79 -4.36
CA ARG A 82 48.27 0.19 -5.19
C ARG A 82 47.50 -0.43 -6.35
N SER A 83 48.06 -1.48 -6.94
CA SER A 83 47.45 -2.12 -8.11
C SER A 83 46.32 -3.07 -7.79
N ILE A 84 46.29 -3.67 -6.60
CA ILE A 84 45.29 -4.72 -6.24
C ILE A 84 44.50 -4.34 -4.99
N SER A 85 45.20 -3.98 -3.90
CA SER A 85 44.50 -3.83 -2.60
C SER A 85 43.57 -2.63 -2.57
N LYS A 86 43.99 -1.50 -3.21
CA LYS A 86 43.15 -0.28 -3.24
C LYS A 86 41.85 -0.49 -4.03
N PRO A 87 41.88 -1.02 -5.30
CA PRO A 87 40.63 -1.28 -6.04
C PRO A 87 39.65 -2.27 -5.31
N ILE A 88 40.22 -3.30 -4.71
CA ILE A 88 39.39 -4.26 -3.94
C ILE A 88 38.73 -3.59 -2.72
N LYS A 89 39.42 -2.70 -2.02
CA LYS A 89 38.87 -1.95 -0.90
C LYS A 89 37.78 -1.00 -1.36
N GLU A 90 37.97 -0.27 -2.45
CA GLU A 90 36.97 0.62 -3.03
C GLU A 90 35.72 -0.14 -3.50
N LEU A 91 35.90 -1.32 -4.11
CA LEU A 91 34.80 -2.21 -4.49
C LEU A 91 34.01 -2.68 -3.25
N LYS A 92 34.72 -3.12 -2.20
CA LYS A 92 34.09 -3.53 -0.94
C LYS A 92 33.28 -2.39 -0.33
N GLU A 93 33.85 -1.18 -0.28
CA GLU A 93 33.14 0.01 0.23
C GLU A 93 31.93 0.35 -0.63
N GLY A 94 32.03 0.28 -1.96
CA GLY A 94 30.92 0.47 -2.87
C GLY A 94 29.77 -0.53 -2.65
N ILE A 95 30.10 -1.81 -2.46
CA ILE A 95 29.11 -2.86 -2.16
C ILE A 95 28.41 -2.58 -0.82
N LEU A 96 29.17 -2.17 0.21
CA LEU A 96 28.58 -1.82 1.51
C LEU A 96 27.65 -0.60 1.42
N GLU A 97 27.99 0.39 0.61
CA GLU A 97 27.13 1.56 0.35
C GLU A 97 25.80 1.12 -0.29
N ILE A 98 25.86 0.24 -1.30
CA ILE A 98 24.62 -0.33 -1.90
C ILE A 98 23.82 -1.10 -0.86
N ALA A 99 24.46 -1.91 -0.02
CA ALA A 99 23.78 -2.64 1.06
C ALA A 99 23.10 -1.70 2.07
N ASN A 100 23.65 -0.52 2.28
CA ASN A 100 23.06 0.56 3.08
C ASN A 100 22.06 1.45 2.32
N HIS A 101 21.57 0.98 1.16
CA HIS A 101 20.62 1.69 0.31
C HIS A 101 21.14 2.98 -0.36
N ASN A 102 22.46 3.22 -0.38
CA ASN A 102 23.06 4.32 -1.11
C ASN A 102 23.42 3.87 -2.53
N TYR A 103 22.48 3.97 -3.46
CA TYR A 103 22.65 3.57 -4.85
C TYR A 103 23.27 4.66 -5.72
N GLU A 104 23.58 5.84 -5.18
CA GLU A 104 24.20 6.94 -5.92
C GLU A 104 25.72 6.75 -6.02
N LYS A 105 26.32 5.91 -5.19
CA LYS A 105 27.75 5.62 -5.22
C LYS A 105 28.16 5.07 -6.57
N ARG A 106 29.22 5.63 -7.15
CA ARG A 106 29.88 5.16 -8.38
C ARG A 106 31.32 4.84 -8.09
N LEU A 107 31.84 3.83 -8.77
CA LEU A 107 33.24 3.44 -8.72
C LEU A 107 33.94 3.98 -9.94
N ASP A 108 35.09 4.67 -9.76
CA ASP A 108 35.97 5.10 -10.82
C ASP A 108 37.30 4.33 -10.69
N MET A 109 37.50 3.36 -11.58
CA MET A 109 38.67 2.49 -11.63
C MET A 109 39.33 2.61 -13.03
N SER A 110 39.30 3.80 -13.61
CA SER A 110 39.85 4.07 -14.96
C SER A 110 41.34 3.73 -15.11
N ASP A 111 42.09 3.78 -14.00
CA ASP A 111 43.55 3.50 -14.00
C ASP A 111 43.90 2.00 -14.12
N ASN A 112 42.94 1.10 -13.92
CA ASN A 112 43.12 -0.37 -13.93
C ASN A 112 42.19 -1.03 -14.93
N GLU A 113 42.72 -1.53 -16.04
CA GLU A 113 41.91 -2.10 -17.12
C GLU A 113 41.05 -3.31 -16.67
N GLU A 114 41.62 -4.17 -15.81
CA GLU A 114 40.91 -5.35 -15.30
C GLU A 114 39.80 -5.03 -14.27
N PHE A 115 39.96 -3.95 -13.50
CA PHE A 115 38.95 -3.50 -12.56
C PHE A 115 37.92 -2.55 -13.20
N ARG A 116 38.20 -2.01 -14.37
CA ARG A 116 37.27 -1.16 -15.12
C ARG A 116 35.99 -1.90 -15.47
N GLU A 117 36.07 -3.11 -16.00
CA GLU A 117 34.92 -3.92 -16.35
C GLU A 117 34.02 -4.25 -15.11
N VAL A 118 34.68 -4.50 -13.96
CA VAL A 118 34.00 -4.73 -12.68
C VAL A 118 33.31 -3.45 -12.19
N ALA A 119 34.01 -2.31 -12.28
CA ALA A 119 33.46 -1.01 -11.91
C ALA A 119 32.26 -0.61 -12.82
N ASP A 120 32.37 -0.84 -14.11
CA ASP A 120 31.28 -0.61 -15.07
C ASP A 120 30.07 -1.49 -14.79
N SER A 121 30.31 -2.76 -14.44
CA SER A 121 29.25 -3.69 -14.07
C SER A 121 28.58 -3.30 -12.78
N PHE A 122 29.36 -2.88 -11.78
CA PHE A 122 28.87 -2.32 -10.53
C PHE A 122 28.04 -1.05 -10.75
N ASN A 123 28.55 -0.12 -11.56
CA ASN A 123 27.86 1.14 -11.86
C ASN A 123 26.53 0.91 -12.59
N ARG A 124 26.48 -0.02 -13.56
CA ARG A 124 25.22 -0.44 -14.21
C ARG A 124 24.23 -1.07 -13.23
N MET A 125 24.72 -1.89 -12.30
CA MET A 125 23.87 -2.45 -11.25
C MET A 125 23.29 -1.36 -10.35
N ALA A 126 24.13 -0.43 -9.89
CA ALA A 126 23.72 0.70 -9.05
C ALA A 126 22.67 1.59 -9.76
N GLU A 127 22.87 1.85 -11.07
CA GLU A 127 21.92 2.60 -11.90
C GLU A 127 20.57 1.88 -11.99
N ARG A 128 20.54 0.59 -12.32
CA ARG A 128 19.32 -0.19 -12.38
C ARG A 128 18.58 -0.26 -11.04
N LEU A 129 19.31 -0.35 -9.92
CA LEU A 129 18.71 -0.31 -8.59
C LEU A 129 18.08 1.06 -8.28
N THR A 130 18.72 2.15 -8.71
CA THR A 130 18.17 3.51 -8.59
C THR A 130 16.89 3.65 -9.41
N GLU A 131 16.90 3.21 -10.68
CA GLU A 131 15.72 3.23 -11.56
C GLU A 131 14.58 2.37 -11.01
N TYR A 132 14.87 1.14 -10.57
CA TYR A 132 13.89 0.24 -10.00
C TYR A 132 13.22 0.84 -8.75
N ARG A 133 14.01 1.42 -7.85
CA ARG A 133 13.49 2.11 -6.65
C ARG A 133 12.60 3.30 -7.01
N ALA A 134 13.04 4.12 -7.96
CA ALA A 134 12.27 5.29 -8.42
C ALA A 134 10.95 4.87 -9.07
N SER A 135 10.97 3.84 -9.93
CA SER A 135 9.77 3.28 -10.57
C SER A 135 8.81 2.71 -9.52
N THR A 136 9.28 1.85 -8.62
CA THR A 136 8.45 1.24 -7.58
C THR A 136 7.80 2.30 -6.68
N LEU A 137 8.56 3.32 -6.28
CA LEU A 137 8.04 4.42 -5.49
C LEU A 137 6.98 5.24 -6.26
N SER A 138 7.24 5.50 -7.55
CA SER A 138 6.28 6.18 -8.43
C SER A 138 4.98 5.38 -8.57
N ASP A 139 5.07 4.06 -8.75
CA ASP A 139 3.91 3.18 -8.88
C ASP A 139 3.07 3.16 -7.60
N ILE A 140 3.72 3.05 -6.43
CA ILE A 140 3.05 3.10 -5.13
C ILE A 140 2.36 4.45 -4.92
N LEU A 141 3.04 5.56 -5.22
CA LEU A 141 2.46 6.90 -5.09
C LEU A 141 1.30 7.12 -6.05
N SER A 142 1.40 6.60 -7.28
CA SER A 142 0.33 6.67 -8.28
C SER A 142 -0.88 5.85 -7.86
N ALA A 143 -0.67 4.62 -7.38
CA ALA A 143 -1.73 3.77 -6.85
C ALA A 143 -2.42 4.41 -5.63
N LYS A 144 -1.64 5.01 -4.71
CA LYS A 144 -2.18 5.74 -3.56
C LYS A 144 -3.06 6.91 -4.00
N LYS A 145 -2.57 7.77 -4.93
CA LYS A 145 -3.35 8.90 -5.46
C LYS A 145 -4.62 8.44 -6.15
N PHE A 146 -4.55 7.33 -6.89
CA PHE A 146 -5.71 6.76 -7.56
C PHE A 146 -6.78 6.29 -6.55
N ILE A 147 -6.37 5.59 -5.50
CA ILE A 147 -7.29 5.17 -4.41
C ILE A 147 -7.90 6.39 -3.72
N GLU A 148 -7.11 7.40 -3.39
CA GLU A 148 -7.60 8.65 -2.80
C GLU A 148 -8.62 9.35 -3.70
N ALA A 149 -8.38 9.40 -5.01
CA ALA A 149 -9.31 9.97 -5.98
C ALA A 149 -10.62 9.17 -6.06
N ILE A 150 -10.56 7.83 -6.10
CA ILE A 150 -11.75 6.97 -6.06
C ILE A 150 -12.58 7.24 -4.80
N VAL A 151 -11.93 7.20 -3.63
CA VAL A 151 -12.61 7.38 -2.35
C VAL A 151 -13.26 8.77 -2.26
N ASN A 152 -12.60 9.81 -2.77
CA ASN A 152 -13.17 11.17 -2.81
C ASN A 152 -14.26 11.37 -3.89
N SER A 153 -14.31 10.51 -4.91
CA SER A 153 -15.41 10.56 -5.91
C SER A 153 -16.71 9.94 -5.42
N ILE A 154 -16.69 9.25 -4.28
CA ILE A 154 -17.87 8.64 -3.69
C ILE A 154 -18.60 9.71 -2.88
N ASN A 155 -19.88 9.92 -3.21
CA ASN A 155 -20.75 10.90 -2.55
C ASN A 155 -21.22 10.47 -1.15
N ASP A 156 -21.02 9.21 -0.79
CA ASP A 156 -21.32 8.72 0.56
C ASP A 156 -20.11 8.98 1.49
N PRO A 157 -20.30 9.51 2.70
CA PRO A 157 -19.24 9.70 3.68
C PRO A 157 -18.56 8.37 4.08
N ILE A 158 -17.22 8.36 3.99
CA ILE A 158 -16.40 7.18 4.29
C ILE A 158 -15.28 7.56 5.25
N ILE A 159 -15.13 6.75 6.32
CA ILE A 159 -14.06 6.88 7.32
C ILE A 159 -13.40 5.52 7.48
N GLY A 160 -12.10 5.42 7.25
CA GLY A 160 -11.31 4.21 7.46
C GLY A 160 -10.44 4.32 8.71
N LEU A 161 -10.51 3.32 9.55
CA LEU A 161 -9.77 3.20 10.81
C LEU A 161 -8.82 2.00 10.76
N ASN A 162 -7.64 2.14 11.38
CA ASN A 162 -6.74 1.00 11.61
C ASN A 162 -7.20 0.17 12.83
N THR A 163 -6.43 -0.87 13.17
CA THR A 163 -6.67 -1.71 14.36
C THR A 163 -6.58 -0.95 15.68
N GLU A 164 -5.84 0.15 15.72
CA GLU A 164 -5.67 1.04 16.87
C GLU A 164 -6.72 2.15 16.90
N ARG A 165 -7.70 2.10 15.97
CA ARG A 165 -8.75 3.10 15.78
C ARG A 165 -8.26 4.49 15.43
N GLU A 166 -7.09 4.60 14.80
CA GLU A 166 -6.65 5.85 14.21
C GLU A 166 -7.24 6.00 12.79
N VAL A 167 -7.57 7.22 12.42
CA VAL A 167 -8.12 7.53 11.10
C VAL A 167 -7.03 7.40 10.04
N LEU A 168 -7.12 6.37 9.18
CA LEU A 168 -6.22 6.15 8.04
C LEU A 168 -6.62 6.99 6.84
N PHE A 169 -7.91 7.03 6.54
CA PHE A 169 -8.45 7.82 5.44
C PHE A 169 -9.85 8.33 5.76
N ILE A 170 -10.22 9.42 5.14
CA ILE A 170 -11.53 10.05 5.23
C ILE A 170 -11.77 10.81 3.92
N ASN A 171 -12.96 10.66 3.31
CA ASN A 171 -13.28 11.40 2.10
C ASN A 171 -13.84 12.81 2.40
N ASP A 172 -13.97 13.61 1.37
CA ASP A 172 -14.38 15.02 1.50
C ASP A 172 -15.82 15.14 1.99
N GLU A 173 -16.72 14.22 1.63
CA GLU A 173 -18.08 14.17 2.15
C GLU A 173 -18.14 13.91 3.67
N ALA A 174 -17.31 12.99 4.17
CA ALA A 174 -17.23 12.75 5.61
C ALA A 174 -16.64 13.95 6.36
N LEU A 175 -15.65 14.63 5.79
CA LEU A 175 -15.09 15.87 6.35
C LEU A 175 -16.14 16.99 6.41
N SER A 176 -16.95 17.13 5.36
CA SER A 176 -18.03 18.11 5.27
C SER A 176 -19.08 17.88 6.37
N ILE A 177 -19.58 16.64 6.50
CA ILE A 177 -20.60 16.30 7.51
C ILE A 177 -20.06 16.43 8.95
N LEU A 178 -18.78 16.07 9.17
CA LEU A 178 -18.14 16.22 10.47
C LEU A 178 -17.72 17.67 10.76
N ASN A 179 -17.75 18.55 9.76
CA ASN A 179 -17.23 19.91 9.83
C ASN A 179 -15.78 19.97 10.36
N MET A 180 -14.91 19.11 9.81
CA MET A 180 -13.52 18.96 10.24
C MET A 180 -12.57 19.13 9.05
N LYS A 181 -11.34 19.58 9.30
CA LYS A 181 -10.29 19.65 8.30
C LYS A 181 -9.46 18.37 8.29
N ARG A 182 -9.05 17.92 7.10
CA ARG A 182 -8.27 16.69 6.88
C ARG A 182 -7.00 16.62 7.73
N GLU A 183 -6.27 17.75 7.86
CA GLU A 183 -5.03 17.80 8.63
C GLU A 183 -5.24 17.54 10.12
N ASN A 184 -6.44 17.82 10.62
CA ASN A 184 -6.80 17.64 12.02
C ASN A 184 -7.36 16.26 12.35
N VAL A 185 -7.58 15.41 11.33
CA VAL A 185 -8.26 14.11 11.48
C VAL A 185 -7.33 12.95 11.16
N ILE A 186 -6.55 13.03 10.07
CA ILE A 186 -5.68 11.94 9.62
C ILE A 186 -4.63 11.60 10.67
N ARG A 187 -4.45 10.30 10.94
CA ARG A 187 -3.54 9.72 11.92
C ARG A 187 -3.82 10.12 13.37
N LYS A 188 -5.05 10.56 13.66
CA LYS A 188 -5.48 10.80 15.04
C LYS A 188 -6.43 9.72 15.51
N SER A 189 -6.44 9.46 16.81
CA SER A 189 -7.35 8.53 17.43
C SER A 189 -8.80 8.98 17.25
N ALA A 190 -9.65 8.07 16.79
CA ALA A 190 -11.07 8.33 16.62
C ALA A 190 -11.76 8.61 17.97
N GLU A 191 -11.26 8.02 19.08
CA GLU A 191 -11.73 8.32 20.43
C GLU A 191 -11.43 9.77 20.81
N GLU A 192 -10.22 10.28 20.56
CA GLU A 192 -9.86 11.67 20.83
C GLU A 192 -10.72 12.65 20.02
N LEU A 193 -10.91 12.35 18.73
CA LEU A 193 -11.76 13.15 17.85
C LEU A 193 -13.22 13.12 18.28
N SER A 194 -13.70 12.01 18.81
CA SER A 194 -15.06 11.84 19.31
C SER A 194 -15.39 12.74 20.50
N LEU A 195 -14.39 13.20 21.24
CA LEU A 195 -14.58 14.18 22.32
C LEU A 195 -15.00 15.55 21.80
N LYS A 196 -14.64 15.86 20.55
CA LYS A 196 -14.87 17.17 19.91
C LYS A 196 -16.04 17.15 18.91
N ASN A 197 -16.56 15.97 18.56
CA ASN A 197 -17.60 15.82 17.57
C ASN A 197 -18.63 14.76 17.99
N ASP A 198 -19.87 15.18 18.18
CA ASP A 198 -20.94 14.32 18.69
C ASP A 198 -21.35 13.24 17.69
N LEU A 199 -21.31 13.56 16.38
CA LEU A 199 -21.61 12.59 15.33
C LEU A 199 -20.56 11.47 15.33
N LEU A 200 -19.28 11.84 15.34
CA LEU A 200 -18.19 10.86 15.40
C LEU A 200 -18.25 10.03 16.68
N ARG A 201 -18.59 10.64 17.82
CA ARG A 201 -18.80 9.93 19.08
C ARG A 201 -19.87 8.86 18.95
N ARG A 202 -20.99 9.17 18.31
CA ARG A 202 -22.06 8.22 18.05
C ARG A 202 -21.58 7.06 17.16
N LEU A 203 -20.91 7.35 16.07
CA LEU A 203 -20.36 6.35 15.14
C LEU A 203 -19.35 5.41 15.81
N ILE A 204 -18.43 5.95 16.59
CA ILE A 204 -17.43 5.13 17.29
C ILE A 204 -18.06 4.28 18.40
N ARG A 205 -19.05 4.80 19.11
CA ARG A 205 -19.78 4.03 20.11
C ARG A 205 -20.50 2.84 19.49
N GLU A 206 -21.16 3.01 18.35
CA GLU A 206 -21.83 1.94 17.64
C GLU A 206 -20.85 0.90 17.07
N LEU A 207 -19.65 1.31 16.67
CA LEU A 207 -18.58 0.39 16.25
C LEU A 207 -18.13 -0.52 17.41
N VAL A 208 -18.05 0.03 18.62
CA VAL A 208 -17.59 -0.71 19.83
C VAL A 208 -18.68 -1.55 20.44
N THR A 209 -19.88 -1.00 20.50
CA THR A 209 -21.05 -1.64 21.12
C THR A 209 -22.21 -1.56 20.13
N PRO A 210 -22.29 -2.52 19.18
CA PRO A 210 -23.35 -2.54 18.19
C PRO A 210 -24.72 -2.57 18.90
N SER A 211 -25.57 -1.58 18.63
CA SER A 211 -26.95 -1.60 19.07
C SER A 211 -27.81 -2.37 18.06
N ASP A 212 -28.78 -3.13 18.55
CA ASP A 212 -29.76 -3.82 17.69
C ASP A 212 -30.66 -2.84 16.91
N GLN A 213 -30.67 -1.57 17.26
CA GLN A 213 -31.44 -0.52 16.61
C GLN A 213 -30.64 0.07 15.44
N LYS A 214 -30.91 -0.42 14.23
CA LYS A 214 -30.40 0.15 12.96
C LYS A 214 -31.29 1.30 12.47
N GLU A 215 -31.61 2.26 13.34
CA GLU A 215 -32.33 3.46 12.91
C GLU A 215 -31.45 4.30 11.97
N ALA A 216 -32.11 4.90 10.94
CA ALA A 216 -31.41 5.83 10.07
C ALA A 216 -30.91 7.03 10.89
N LEU A 217 -29.65 7.37 10.71
CA LEU A 217 -29.05 8.51 11.35
C LEU A 217 -29.55 9.79 10.66
N LYS A 218 -30.20 10.67 11.42
CA LYS A 218 -30.69 11.94 10.96
C LYS A 218 -29.61 12.99 11.18
N ILE A 219 -29.14 13.61 10.09
CA ILE A 219 -28.11 14.66 10.13
C ILE A 219 -28.66 15.92 9.51
N TYR A 220 -28.43 17.04 10.14
CA TYR A 220 -28.75 18.36 9.61
C TYR A 220 -27.47 18.95 9.00
N ALA A 221 -27.39 18.96 7.67
CA ALA A 221 -26.29 19.56 6.94
C ALA A 221 -26.83 20.44 5.81
N ASP A 222 -26.17 21.56 5.51
CA ASP A 222 -26.54 22.52 4.45
C ASP A 222 -28.01 22.97 4.49
N ASN A 223 -28.53 23.21 5.69
CA ASN A 223 -29.95 23.59 5.92
C ASN A 223 -30.97 22.55 5.45
N LYS A 224 -30.55 21.30 5.21
CA LYS A 224 -31.41 20.17 4.86
C LYS A 224 -31.26 19.04 5.88
N GLU A 225 -32.38 18.42 6.12
CA GLU A 225 -32.44 17.18 6.88
C GLU A 225 -32.10 16.00 5.95
N SER A 226 -31.07 15.25 6.28
CA SER A 226 -30.63 14.11 5.50
C SER A 226 -30.60 12.86 6.35
N TYR A 227 -30.98 11.74 5.77
CA TYR A 227 -31.04 10.44 6.42
C TYR A 227 -29.91 9.54 5.93
N PHE A 228 -29.12 8.99 6.86
CA PHE A 228 -28.01 8.11 6.55
C PHE A 228 -28.18 6.75 7.20
N LYS A 229 -27.88 5.70 6.43
CA LYS A 229 -27.72 4.35 6.94
C LYS A 229 -26.25 4.09 7.21
N VAL A 230 -25.89 3.86 8.47
CA VAL A 230 -24.51 3.54 8.85
C VAL A 230 -24.25 2.05 8.64
N SER A 231 -23.07 1.74 8.07
CA SER A 231 -22.58 0.38 7.88
C SER A 231 -21.13 0.32 8.35
N TYR A 232 -20.79 -0.73 9.09
CA TYR A 232 -19.44 -1.02 9.58
C TYR A 232 -18.90 -2.23 8.83
N VAL A 233 -17.80 -2.05 8.10
CA VAL A 233 -17.19 -3.08 7.26
C VAL A 233 -15.79 -3.38 7.79
N PRO A 234 -15.54 -4.55 8.38
CA PRO A 234 -14.21 -4.95 8.77
C PRO A 234 -13.36 -5.22 7.52
N ILE A 235 -12.16 -4.67 7.48
CA ILE A 235 -11.17 -4.97 6.44
C ILE A 235 -10.27 -6.10 6.93
N ILE A 236 -10.29 -7.21 6.21
CA ILE A 236 -9.59 -8.43 6.57
C ILE A 236 -8.59 -8.76 5.45
N ASN A 237 -7.32 -9.02 5.82
CA ASN A 237 -6.35 -9.57 4.90
C ASN A 237 -6.49 -11.10 4.84
N THR A 238 -6.82 -11.61 3.66
CA THR A 238 -6.97 -13.05 3.39
C THR A 238 -5.72 -13.66 2.75
N GLU A 239 -4.72 -12.85 2.35
CA GLU A 239 -3.51 -13.29 1.63
C GLU A 239 -2.32 -13.64 2.55
N ALA A 240 -2.50 -13.74 3.86
CA ALA A 240 -1.42 -14.16 4.74
C ALA A 240 -1.04 -15.61 4.43
N GLU A 241 0.14 -15.83 3.84
CA GLU A 241 0.68 -17.11 3.35
C GLU A 241 0.70 -18.26 4.37
N LYS A 242 0.45 -18.03 5.65
CA LYS A 242 0.42 -19.03 6.74
C LYS A 242 -0.36 -18.56 7.97
N GLY A 243 -1.47 -17.85 7.86
CA GLY A 243 -2.10 -17.35 9.07
C GLY A 243 -3.62 -17.26 9.00
N GLU A 244 -4.23 -17.19 10.15
CA GLU A 244 -5.63 -16.83 10.32
C GLU A 244 -5.89 -15.45 9.69
N PRO A 245 -7.11 -15.21 9.16
CA PRO A 245 -7.47 -13.92 8.57
C PRO A 245 -7.22 -12.79 9.58
N HIS A 246 -6.30 -11.89 9.24
CA HIS A 246 -5.90 -10.78 10.11
C HIS A 246 -6.71 -9.53 9.79
N LYS A 247 -7.37 -8.97 10.82
CA LYS A 247 -8.11 -7.72 10.68
C LYS A 247 -7.12 -6.56 10.53
N LEU A 248 -7.27 -5.77 9.46
CA LEU A 248 -6.46 -4.58 9.19
C LEU A 248 -7.09 -3.30 9.73
N GLY A 249 -8.41 -3.31 9.94
CA GLY A 249 -9.15 -2.16 10.42
C GLY A 249 -10.64 -2.23 10.14
N ASP A 250 -11.31 -1.09 10.26
CA ASP A 250 -12.74 -0.94 10.01
C ASP A 250 -13.02 0.23 9.08
N VAL A 251 -14.02 0.09 8.21
CA VAL A 251 -14.56 1.19 7.42
C VAL A 251 -15.96 1.51 7.91
N ILE A 252 -16.19 2.78 8.21
CA ILE A 252 -17.51 3.34 8.52
C ILE A 252 -18.02 3.99 7.24
N LEU A 253 -19.15 3.49 6.74
CA LEU A 253 -19.83 4.00 5.55
C LEU A 253 -21.19 4.56 5.95
N LEU A 254 -21.48 5.82 5.59
CA LEU A 254 -22.75 6.48 5.80
C LEU A 254 -23.47 6.61 4.45
N LYS A 255 -24.29 5.65 4.10
CA LYS A 255 -25.07 5.68 2.86
C LYS A 255 -26.22 6.67 2.98
N ASN A 256 -26.23 7.69 2.10
CA ASN A 256 -27.36 8.62 2.03
C ASN A 256 -28.62 7.91 1.51
N ILE A 257 -29.69 7.92 2.31
CA ILE A 257 -30.98 7.30 2.00
C ILE A 257 -32.11 8.33 2.02
N THR A 258 -31.80 9.62 1.92
CA THR A 258 -32.78 10.71 2.03
C THR A 258 -33.83 10.60 0.94
N GLU A 259 -33.44 10.49 -0.32
CA GLU A 259 -34.35 10.34 -1.44
C GLU A 259 -35.28 9.13 -1.29
N PHE A 260 -34.73 8.00 -0.84
CA PHE A 260 -35.52 6.80 -0.57
C PHE A 260 -36.56 7.04 0.54
N LYS A 261 -36.17 7.70 1.63
CA LYS A 261 -37.06 8.03 2.74
C LYS A 261 -38.14 9.04 2.35
N GLU A 262 -37.80 10.04 1.57
CA GLU A 262 -38.77 11.03 1.04
C GLU A 262 -39.78 10.35 0.13
N LEU A 263 -39.34 9.48 -0.79
CA LEU A 263 -40.21 8.74 -1.69
C LEU A 263 -41.14 7.79 -0.93
N ASP A 264 -40.62 7.08 0.05
CA ASP A 264 -41.38 6.14 0.88
C ASP A 264 -42.47 6.89 1.72
N SER A 265 -42.08 8.03 2.29
CA SER A 265 -43.00 8.91 3.02
C SER A 265 -44.07 9.50 2.11
N ALA A 266 -43.67 9.98 0.91
CA ALA A 266 -44.63 10.50 -0.08
C ALA A 266 -45.62 9.42 -0.55
N LYS A 267 -45.15 8.18 -0.83
CA LYS A 267 -45.99 7.02 -1.16
C LYS A 267 -47.00 6.73 -0.07
N THR A 268 -46.54 6.68 1.19
CA THR A 268 -47.41 6.39 2.34
C THR A 268 -48.47 7.49 2.53
N THR A 269 -48.07 8.73 2.46
CA THR A 269 -48.99 9.90 2.55
C THR A 269 -49.99 9.88 1.41
N PHE A 270 -49.57 9.62 0.18
CA PHE A 270 -50.44 9.54 -1.00
C PHE A 270 -51.52 8.47 -0.84
N ILE A 271 -51.13 7.24 -0.43
CA ILE A 271 -52.09 6.14 -0.25
C ILE A 271 -53.04 6.46 0.90
N SER A 272 -52.54 7.02 2.02
CA SER A 272 -53.39 7.44 3.13
C SER A 272 -54.43 8.49 2.72
N THR A 273 -53.97 9.51 1.98
CA THR A 273 -54.83 10.59 1.46
C THR A 273 -55.91 10.04 0.51
N ILE A 274 -55.53 9.23 -0.47
CA ILE A 274 -56.47 8.64 -1.43
C ILE A 274 -57.47 7.75 -0.69
N SER A 275 -57.03 6.93 0.26
CA SER A 275 -57.95 6.09 1.04
C SER A 275 -58.98 6.89 1.80
N HIS A 276 -58.62 8.04 2.38
CA HIS A 276 -59.53 8.96 3.04
C HIS A 276 -60.51 9.63 2.05
N GLU A 277 -59.97 10.15 0.92
CA GLU A 277 -60.77 10.84 -0.12
C GLU A 277 -61.74 9.89 -0.83
N LEU A 278 -61.44 8.59 -0.93
CA LEU A 278 -62.34 7.57 -1.48
C LEU A 278 -63.39 7.12 -0.46
N LYS A 279 -63.06 7.02 0.82
CA LYS A 279 -63.98 6.55 1.86
C LYS A 279 -65.20 7.47 2.02
N THR A 280 -65.02 8.76 1.92
CA THR A 280 -66.05 9.77 2.07
C THR A 280 -67.14 9.66 1.00
N PRO A 281 -66.87 9.67 -0.33
CA PRO A 281 -67.91 9.52 -1.35
C PRO A 281 -68.54 8.13 -1.34
N ILE A 282 -67.81 7.05 -1.03
CA ILE A 282 -68.40 5.73 -0.92
C ILE A 282 -69.37 5.67 0.26
N ALA A 283 -69.05 6.24 1.42
CA ALA A 283 -69.96 6.35 2.54
C ALA A 283 -71.25 7.13 2.19
N ALA A 284 -71.14 8.21 1.42
CA ALA A 284 -72.29 8.96 0.92
C ALA A 284 -73.15 8.14 -0.05
N ILE A 285 -72.53 7.32 -0.93
CA ILE A 285 -73.28 6.39 -1.79
C ILE A 285 -74.03 5.36 -0.95
N MET A 286 -73.36 4.76 0.03
CA MET A 286 -73.98 3.77 0.96
C MET A 286 -75.14 4.37 1.73
N MET A 287 -75.02 5.61 2.20
CA MET A 287 -76.07 6.30 2.91
C MET A 287 -77.26 6.61 1.97
N SER A 288 -76.99 6.99 0.73
CA SER A 288 -78.06 7.22 -0.28
C SER A 288 -78.79 5.93 -0.62
N LEU A 289 -78.10 4.81 -0.73
CA LEU A 289 -78.72 3.48 -0.91
C LEU A 289 -79.61 3.10 0.25
N GLN A 290 -79.12 3.31 1.50
CA GLN A 290 -79.93 3.07 2.70
C GLN A 290 -81.23 3.88 2.69
N LEU A 291 -81.20 5.13 2.23
CA LEU A 291 -82.41 5.94 2.14
C LEU A 291 -83.37 5.44 1.03
N LEU A 292 -82.77 5.00 -0.13
CA LEU A 292 -83.61 4.40 -1.21
C LEU A 292 -84.29 3.09 -0.81
N GLU A 293 -83.62 2.30 0.00
CA GLU A 293 -84.19 1.01 0.55
C GLU A 293 -85.20 1.21 1.69
N ASP A 294 -85.34 2.42 2.23
CA ASP A 294 -86.30 2.75 3.26
C ASP A 294 -87.72 2.74 2.71
N LYS A 295 -88.53 1.89 3.21
CA LYS A 295 -89.98 1.76 2.82
C LYS A 295 -90.76 3.08 2.90
N ARG A 296 -90.29 4.03 3.68
CA ARG A 296 -90.89 5.35 3.81
C ARG A 296 -90.72 6.25 2.57
N VAL A 297 -89.73 5.98 1.75
CA VAL A 297 -89.49 6.70 0.54
C VAL A 297 -90.25 6.13 -0.64
N GLY A 298 -90.64 4.86 -0.61
CA GLY A 298 -91.40 4.14 -1.62
C GLY A 298 -90.88 2.71 -1.79
N ALA A 299 -91.71 1.85 -2.37
CA ALA A 299 -91.29 0.49 -2.68
C ALA A 299 -90.52 0.46 -3.98
N LEU A 300 -89.33 -0.22 -3.99
CA LEU A 300 -88.59 -0.44 -5.16
C LEU A 300 -89.24 -1.59 -5.97
N ASN A 301 -89.13 -1.52 -7.30
CA ASN A 301 -89.46 -2.63 -8.17
C ASN A 301 -88.28 -3.62 -8.21
N ASP A 302 -88.51 -4.85 -8.72
CA ASP A 302 -87.52 -5.94 -8.74
C ASP A 302 -86.18 -5.52 -9.46
N GLU A 303 -86.23 -4.76 -10.50
CA GLU A 303 -85.09 -4.25 -11.22
C GLU A 303 -84.30 -3.21 -10.38
N GLN A 304 -85.00 -2.31 -9.71
CA GLN A 304 -84.41 -1.30 -8.84
C GLN A 304 -83.78 -1.93 -7.62
N GLU A 305 -84.35 -2.97 -7.07
CA GLU A 305 -83.79 -3.73 -5.95
C GLU A 305 -82.53 -4.45 -6.32
N GLN A 306 -82.48 -5.09 -7.52
CA GLN A 306 -81.26 -5.67 -8.03
C GLN A 306 -80.14 -4.66 -8.29
N LEU A 307 -80.45 -3.49 -8.84
CA LEU A 307 -79.50 -2.41 -9.08
C LEU A 307 -78.96 -1.87 -7.72
N SER A 308 -79.83 -1.59 -6.76
CA SER A 308 -79.46 -1.14 -5.42
C SER A 308 -78.49 -2.11 -4.76
N LYS A 309 -78.81 -3.41 -4.82
CA LYS A 309 -77.94 -4.47 -4.30
C LYS A 309 -76.57 -4.50 -4.98
N SER A 310 -76.56 -4.41 -6.31
CA SER A 310 -75.32 -4.39 -7.06
C SER A 310 -74.44 -3.20 -6.71
N ILE A 311 -75.00 -1.98 -6.57
CA ILE A 311 -74.26 -0.78 -6.17
C ILE A 311 -73.68 -0.94 -4.75
N LYS A 312 -74.47 -1.50 -3.85
CA LYS A 312 -74.05 -1.77 -2.45
C LYS A 312 -72.86 -2.71 -2.38
N GLU A 313 -72.97 -3.86 -3.05
CA GLU A 313 -71.91 -4.86 -3.09
C GLU A 313 -70.61 -4.30 -3.67
N ASN A 314 -70.70 -3.49 -4.75
CA ASN A 314 -69.51 -2.83 -5.36
C ASN A 314 -68.95 -1.74 -4.43
N SER A 315 -69.79 -0.99 -3.74
CA SER A 315 -69.33 0.03 -2.77
C SER A 315 -68.63 -0.59 -1.57
N GLU A 316 -69.16 -1.70 -1.03
CA GLU A 316 -68.51 -2.49 0.04
C GLU A 316 -67.18 -3.06 -0.41
N ARG A 317 -67.11 -3.58 -1.65
CA ARG A 317 -65.87 -4.08 -2.24
C ARG A 317 -64.81 -2.96 -2.38
N LEU A 318 -65.21 -1.75 -2.80
CA LEU A 318 -64.28 -0.61 -2.89
C LEU A 318 -63.76 -0.19 -1.50
N LEU A 319 -64.61 -0.22 -0.46
CA LEU A 319 -64.20 0.05 0.93
C LEU A 319 -63.20 -0.98 1.43
N SER A 320 -63.41 -2.27 1.12
CA SER A 320 -62.46 -3.35 1.48
C SER A 320 -61.11 -3.14 0.82
N ILE A 321 -61.09 -2.87 -0.50
CA ILE A 321 -59.84 -2.63 -1.26
C ILE A 321 -59.09 -1.42 -0.69
N THR A 322 -59.76 -0.31 -0.40
CA THR A 322 -59.10 0.88 0.18
C THR A 322 -58.57 0.61 1.58
N GLY A 323 -59.27 -0.21 2.39
CA GLY A 323 -58.79 -0.66 3.68
C GLY A 323 -57.58 -1.58 3.62
N GLU A 324 -57.55 -2.52 2.66
CA GLU A 324 -56.43 -3.42 2.42
C GLU A 324 -55.18 -2.64 1.96
N LEU A 325 -55.32 -1.66 1.04
CA LEU A 325 -54.25 -0.80 0.60
C LEU A 325 -53.63 -0.01 1.77
N LEU A 326 -54.44 0.54 2.66
CA LEU A 326 -53.96 1.29 3.83
C LEU A 326 -53.25 0.36 4.82
N ASN A 327 -53.80 -0.83 5.08
CA ASN A 327 -53.17 -1.80 5.94
C ASN A 327 -51.82 -2.29 5.39
N MET A 328 -51.75 -2.55 4.08
CA MET A 328 -50.52 -2.98 3.43
C MET A 328 -49.39 -1.95 3.56
N THR A 329 -49.71 -0.67 3.39
CA THR A 329 -48.70 0.42 3.57
C THR A 329 -48.30 0.57 5.03
N GLN A 330 -49.21 0.41 5.98
CA GLN A 330 -48.89 0.45 7.42
C GLN A 330 -48.01 -0.75 7.83
N VAL A 331 -48.27 -1.93 7.29
CA VAL A 331 -47.46 -3.14 7.53
C VAL A 331 -46.07 -3.00 6.89
N GLU A 332 -45.96 -2.45 5.65
CA GLU A 332 -44.67 -2.16 5.06
C GLU A 332 -43.87 -1.17 5.90
N ALA A 333 -44.45 -0.08 6.36
CA ALA A 333 -43.85 0.90 7.24
C ALA A 333 -43.42 0.29 8.58
N ALA A 334 -44.25 -0.57 9.16
CA ALA A 334 -43.93 -1.29 10.41
C ALA A 334 -42.81 -2.32 10.20
N LYS A 335 -42.78 -3.07 9.09
CA LYS A 335 -41.70 -4.01 8.76
C LYS A 335 -40.35 -3.31 8.59
N TYR A 336 -40.36 -2.11 8.04
CA TYR A 336 -39.13 -1.32 7.87
C TYR A 336 -38.60 -0.79 9.20
N ASN A 337 -39.49 -0.48 10.15
CA ASN A 337 -39.15 0.02 11.47
C ASN A 337 -39.05 -1.08 12.55
N ALA A 338 -39.44 -2.33 12.24
CA ALA A 338 -39.40 -3.46 13.17
C ALA A 338 -37.97 -3.95 13.43
N ARG A 339 -37.70 -4.33 14.68
CA ARG A 339 -36.45 -4.97 15.10
C ARG A 339 -36.22 -6.29 14.35
N PRO A 340 -34.95 -6.70 14.11
CA PRO A 340 -34.68 -7.98 13.45
C PRO A 340 -35.33 -9.22 14.10
N GLY A 341 -35.64 -9.19 15.40
CA GLY A 341 -36.33 -10.24 16.11
C GLY A 341 -37.86 -10.30 15.86
N ASP A 342 -38.47 -9.14 15.60
CA ASP A 342 -39.93 -9.02 15.40
C ASP A 342 -40.33 -9.36 13.95
N ARG A 343 -39.41 -9.37 12.99
CA ARG A 343 -39.69 -9.73 11.59
C ARG A 343 -40.20 -11.15 11.42
N LYS A 344 -39.72 -12.10 12.22
CA LYS A 344 -40.20 -13.50 12.17
C LYS A 344 -41.63 -13.66 12.59
N ILE A 345 -42.15 -12.76 13.43
CA ILE A 345 -43.55 -12.79 13.93
C ILE A 345 -44.51 -12.15 12.91
N LEU A 346 -44.02 -11.17 12.14
CA LEU A 346 -44.82 -10.47 11.11
C LEU A 346 -44.97 -11.28 9.81
N ASP A 347 -44.01 -12.15 9.49
CA ASP A 347 -44.05 -13.03 8.29
C ASP A 347 -44.86 -14.32 8.54
N SER A 348 -45.32 -14.60 9.78
CA SER A 348 -46.11 -15.78 10.18
C SER A 348 -47.60 -15.48 10.37
N LYS A 349 -48.09 -14.31 10.07
CA LYS A 349 -49.48 -13.89 9.99
C LYS A 349 -49.83 -13.41 8.59
#